data_e6a624d88407339bd7a79a2b12918f8e
#
_entry.id   e6a624d88407339bd7a79a2b12918f8e
#
_cell.length_a   1.000
_cell.length_b   1.000
_cell.length_c   1.000
_cell.angle_alpha   90.00
_cell.angle_beta   90.00
_cell.angle_gamma   90.00
#
_symmetry.space_group_name_H-M   'P 1'
#
loop_
_entity.id
_entity.type
_entity.pdbx_description
1 polymer ?
#
loop_
_entity_poly.entity_id
_entity_poly.type
_entity_poly.pdbx_seq_one_letter_code
_entity_poly.pdbx_strand_id
1 'polypeptide(L)'
;MSLKATNNVETNKYELEIEISAEDFEAAIEKAYLKARKNIAMPGFRKGKAPRKLIEKEYGEQVFFEDAVNLLYAPVVNGAVEESGLELVTRPEVEVTEISKENGVKLKATCITKPEVEVKDYKGIEVEKVVNPVTDEYINKQLDALREKNVTVETVDDRAAENGDDVVIDFEGFKDDVAFEGGKAEDFTLSLGSGQFIPGFEDQIVGHNAGEEFDINVTFPEEYQVKELAGAPAVFKIKLKSISKKVMPELDDDMVKDSTEFDTVDEYKADVKKKLEEANEKHADSEVEAKIFDKVIENMTAEIPQVMFDNRVNEMIGELEQRLAPQGISLDLYMQYTGQTMDTVKKAYAEQAEKQVKLRLALEKIAKLENIEVTEDELKAEFDKLAEAYKLDVDQIKQFIHDDDLKKDIAVGKAVDLIKDAAVIK
;
A
#
# COMPACT_ATOMS: atom_id res chain seq x y z
N MET A 1 -30.84 -14.74 -27.43
CA MET A 1 -29.78 -13.76 -27.06
C MET A 1 -28.68 -13.89 -28.10
N SER A 2 -28.19 -12.80 -28.72
CA SER A 2 -27.12 -12.90 -29.72
C SER A 2 -26.30 -11.61 -29.77
N LEU A 3 -24.99 -11.76 -29.85
CA LEU A 3 -24.07 -10.72 -30.28
C LEU A 3 -24.37 -10.45 -31.77
N LYS A 4 -24.64 -9.19 -32.12
CA LYS A 4 -24.95 -8.79 -33.50
C LYS A 4 -23.75 -8.24 -34.24
N ALA A 5 -22.98 -7.42 -33.54
CA ALA A 5 -21.80 -6.80 -34.11
C ALA A 5 -20.74 -6.52 -33.04
N THR A 6 -19.48 -6.59 -33.47
CA THR A 6 -18.30 -6.17 -32.70
C THR A 6 -17.64 -5.07 -33.53
N ASN A 7 -17.79 -3.83 -33.11
CA ASN A 7 -17.29 -2.66 -33.83
C ASN A 7 -16.04 -2.12 -33.13
N ASN A 8 -14.92 -2.03 -33.84
CA ASN A 8 -13.74 -1.32 -33.31
C ASN A 8 -14.00 0.19 -33.50
N VAL A 9 -13.96 0.93 -32.38
CA VAL A 9 -14.26 2.39 -32.40
C VAL A 9 -12.97 3.19 -32.29
N GLU A 10 -12.05 2.74 -31.45
CA GLU A 10 -10.75 3.35 -31.22
C GLU A 10 -9.75 2.23 -30.86
N THR A 11 -8.46 2.55 -30.80
CA THR A 11 -7.45 1.59 -30.32
C THR A 11 -7.86 1.06 -28.93
N ASN A 12 -7.92 -0.27 -28.80
CA ASN A 12 -8.31 -0.94 -27.57
C ASN A 12 -9.73 -0.64 -27.04
N LYS A 13 -10.61 -0.11 -27.91
CA LYS A 13 -12.00 0.19 -27.55
C LYS A 13 -12.97 -0.38 -28.57
N TYR A 14 -13.84 -1.24 -28.11
CA TYR A 14 -14.83 -1.93 -28.92
C TYR A 14 -16.23 -1.66 -28.42
N GLU A 15 -17.20 -1.64 -29.34
CA GLU A 15 -18.62 -1.61 -29.03
C GLU A 15 -19.25 -2.92 -29.46
N LEU A 16 -19.87 -3.61 -28.50
CA LEU A 16 -20.68 -4.80 -28.77
C LEU A 16 -22.15 -4.41 -28.87
N GLU A 17 -22.77 -4.73 -29.98
CA GLU A 17 -24.22 -4.62 -30.15
C GLU A 17 -24.87 -5.94 -29.79
N ILE A 18 -25.70 -5.93 -28.74
CA ILE A 18 -26.31 -7.11 -28.17
C ILE A 18 -27.82 -6.99 -28.28
N GLU A 19 -28.47 -8.05 -28.75
CA GLU A 19 -29.92 -8.11 -28.87
C GLU A 19 -30.49 -9.23 -27.98
N ILE A 20 -31.46 -8.88 -27.17
CA ILE A 20 -32.28 -9.78 -26.39
C ILE A 20 -33.62 -9.93 -27.10
N SER A 21 -33.97 -11.15 -27.44
CA SER A 21 -35.23 -11.41 -28.14
C SER A 21 -36.47 -10.99 -27.33
N ALA A 22 -37.55 -10.68 -28.01
CA ALA A 22 -38.83 -10.36 -27.34
C ALA A 22 -39.31 -11.50 -26.46
N GLU A 23 -39.04 -12.77 -26.83
CA GLU A 23 -39.40 -13.95 -26.05
C GLU A 23 -38.60 -14.04 -24.73
N ASP A 24 -37.26 -13.86 -24.81
CA ASP A 24 -36.40 -13.85 -23.60
C ASP A 24 -36.74 -12.69 -22.68
N PHE A 25 -37.04 -11.53 -23.26
CA PHE A 25 -37.40 -10.35 -22.49
C PHE A 25 -38.76 -10.53 -21.78
N GLU A 26 -39.76 -11.09 -22.48
CA GLU A 26 -41.07 -11.40 -21.87
C GLU A 26 -40.93 -12.42 -20.73
N ALA A 27 -40.09 -13.45 -20.89
CA ALA A 27 -39.80 -14.39 -19.82
C ALA A 27 -39.14 -13.72 -18.60
N ALA A 28 -38.27 -12.72 -18.85
CA ALA A 28 -37.64 -11.95 -17.78
C ALA A 28 -38.63 -11.00 -17.07
N ILE A 29 -39.53 -10.34 -17.83
CA ILE A 29 -40.61 -9.54 -17.26
C ILE A 29 -41.50 -10.40 -16.33
N GLU A 30 -41.83 -11.61 -16.72
CA GLU A 30 -42.60 -12.51 -15.85
C GLU A 30 -41.85 -12.84 -14.53
N LYS A 31 -40.55 -13.12 -14.61
CA LYS A 31 -39.70 -13.32 -13.42
C LYS A 31 -39.64 -12.07 -12.54
N ALA A 32 -39.47 -10.89 -13.15
CA ALA A 32 -39.46 -9.60 -12.47
C ALA A 32 -40.79 -9.35 -11.73
N TYR A 33 -41.93 -9.56 -12.42
CA TYR A 33 -43.25 -9.50 -11.83
C TYR A 33 -43.37 -10.45 -10.61
N LEU A 34 -42.99 -11.73 -10.75
CA LEU A 34 -43.10 -12.70 -9.66
C LEU A 34 -42.29 -12.29 -8.42
N LYS A 35 -41.15 -11.63 -8.63
CA LYS A 35 -40.29 -11.08 -7.56
C LYS A 35 -40.93 -9.81 -6.94
N ALA A 36 -41.31 -8.84 -7.77
CA ALA A 36 -41.78 -7.54 -7.33
C ALA A 36 -43.19 -7.58 -6.75
N ARG A 37 -44.09 -8.48 -7.25
CA ARG A 37 -45.52 -8.54 -6.79
C ARG A 37 -45.68 -8.68 -5.28
N LYS A 38 -44.72 -9.32 -4.60
CA LYS A 38 -44.76 -9.52 -3.16
C LYS A 38 -44.83 -8.19 -2.37
N ASN A 39 -44.29 -7.13 -2.97
CA ASN A 39 -44.21 -5.80 -2.37
C ASN A 39 -45.26 -4.83 -2.88
N ILE A 40 -45.95 -5.16 -3.99
CA ILE A 40 -46.94 -4.30 -4.60
C ILE A 40 -48.30 -4.46 -3.90
N ALA A 41 -48.84 -3.35 -3.41
CA ALA A 41 -50.18 -3.26 -2.90
C ALA A 41 -51.09 -2.66 -3.97
N MET A 42 -52.19 -3.32 -4.28
CA MET A 42 -53.16 -2.87 -5.27
C MET A 42 -54.59 -2.87 -4.69
N PRO A 43 -55.39 -1.82 -4.92
CA PRO A 43 -56.77 -1.78 -4.46
C PRO A 43 -57.57 -2.99 -4.96
N GLY A 44 -58.31 -3.63 -4.06
CA GLY A 44 -59.12 -4.83 -4.37
C GLY A 44 -58.35 -6.17 -4.33
N PHE A 45 -57.04 -6.17 -4.10
CA PHE A 45 -56.22 -7.38 -4.01
C PHE A 45 -55.44 -7.43 -2.70
N ARG A 46 -55.32 -8.66 -2.17
CA ARG A 46 -54.36 -8.89 -1.06
C ARG A 46 -52.96 -8.67 -1.59
N LYS A 47 -52.09 -8.02 -0.81
CA LYS A 47 -50.68 -7.77 -1.11
C LYS A 47 -50.00 -9.02 -1.69
N GLY A 48 -49.39 -8.90 -2.85
CA GLY A 48 -48.71 -9.97 -3.56
C GLY A 48 -49.60 -10.90 -4.39
N LYS A 49 -50.89 -10.60 -4.54
CA LYS A 49 -51.87 -11.42 -5.30
C LYS A 49 -52.47 -10.72 -6.52
N ALA A 50 -52.09 -9.48 -6.77
CA ALA A 50 -52.55 -8.75 -7.97
C ALA A 50 -51.98 -9.41 -9.25
N PRO A 51 -52.81 -9.68 -10.28
CA PRO A 51 -52.35 -10.20 -11.57
C PRO A 51 -51.50 -9.17 -12.32
N ARG A 52 -50.46 -9.66 -13.06
CA ARG A 52 -49.53 -8.81 -13.81
C ARG A 52 -50.27 -7.79 -14.71
N LYS A 53 -51.22 -8.22 -15.51
CA LYS A 53 -51.97 -7.35 -16.44
C LYS A 53 -52.67 -6.16 -15.75
N LEU A 54 -53.09 -6.33 -14.52
CA LEU A 54 -53.72 -5.23 -13.80
C LEU A 54 -52.68 -4.26 -13.24
N ILE A 55 -51.54 -4.75 -12.81
CA ILE A 55 -50.41 -3.91 -12.35
C ILE A 55 -49.89 -3.07 -13.56
N GLU A 56 -49.68 -3.71 -14.69
CA GLU A 56 -49.25 -3.03 -15.92
C GLU A 56 -50.24 -2.00 -16.40
N LYS A 57 -51.57 -2.26 -16.25
CA LYS A 57 -52.62 -1.30 -16.59
C LYS A 57 -52.63 -0.07 -15.68
N GLU A 58 -52.33 -0.24 -14.39
CA GLU A 58 -52.35 0.83 -13.39
C GLU A 58 -51.05 1.65 -13.40
N TYR A 59 -49.91 0.97 -13.46
CA TYR A 59 -48.58 1.58 -13.33
C TYR A 59 -47.82 1.76 -14.67
N GLY A 60 -48.41 1.30 -15.77
CA GLY A 60 -47.83 1.30 -17.09
C GLY A 60 -47.13 -0.02 -17.42
N GLU A 61 -47.07 -0.34 -18.72
CA GLU A 61 -46.46 -1.59 -19.22
C GLU A 61 -44.98 -1.73 -18.87
N GLN A 62 -44.28 -0.62 -18.64
CA GLN A 62 -42.84 -0.54 -18.40
C GLN A 62 -42.47 -0.80 -16.91
N VAL A 63 -43.45 -0.99 -16.03
CA VAL A 63 -43.22 -1.12 -14.58
C VAL A 63 -42.25 -2.22 -14.18
N PHE A 64 -42.06 -3.25 -15.01
CA PHE A 64 -41.15 -4.37 -14.77
C PHE A 64 -39.95 -4.40 -15.71
N PHE A 65 -39.80 -3.42 -16.61
CA PHE A 65 -38.76 -3.45 -17.63
C PHE A 65 -37.34 -3.35 -17.04
N GLU A 66 -37.17 -2.41 -16.11
CA GLU A 66 -35.88 -2.23 -15.44
C GLU A 66 -35.45 -3.49 -14.67
N ASP A 67 -36.34 -4.05 -13.87
CA ASP A 67 -36.08 -5.30 -13.15
C ASP A 67 -35.80 -6.46 -14.09
N ALA A 68 -36.50 -6.54 -15.24
CA ALA A 68 -36.28 -7.58 -16.23
C ALA A 68 -34.93 -7.44 -16.93
N VAL A 69 -34.53 -6.23 -17.32
CA VAL A 69 -33.22 -5.95 -17.88
C VAL A 69 -32.10 -6.29 -16.88
N ASN A 70 -32.27 -5.90 -15.62
CA ASN A 70 -31.30 -6.22 -14.58
C ASN A 70 -31.12 -7.73 -14.35
N LEU A 71 -32.17 -8.53 -14.53
CA LEU A 71 -32.08 -9.99 -14.45
C LEU A 71 -31.33 -10.62 -15.63
N LEU A 72 -31.38 -9.99 -16.81
CA LEU A 72 -30.72 -10.46 -18.04
C LEU A 72 -29.34 -9.88 -18.23
N TYR A 73 -29.02 -8.77 -17.61
CA TYR A 73 -27.82 -7.98 -17.84
C TYR A 73 -26.53 -8.82 -17.78
N ALA A 74 -26.27 -9.42 -16.61
CA ALA A 74 -24.99 -10.13 -16.39
C ALA A 74 -24.80 -11.33 -17.34
N PRO A 75 -25.76 -12.29 -17.47
CA PRO A 75 -25.58 -13.43 -18.35
C PRO A 75 -25.49 -13.05 -19.84
N VAL A 76 -26.18 -11.98 -20.24
CA VAL A 76 -26.21 -11.56 -21.65
C VAL A 76 -24.91 -10.86 -22.02
N VAL A 77 -24.42 -9.94 -21.18
CA VAL A 77 -23.18 -9.22 -21.44
C VAL A 77 -21.98 -10.15 -21.37
N ASN A 78 -21.92 -11.04 -20.36
CA ASN A 78 -20.84 -12.00 -20.24
C ASN A 78 -20.80 -12.96 -21.46
N GLY A 79 -21.96 -13.48 -21.87
CA GLY A 79 -22.02 -14.34 -23.05
C GLY A 79 -21.61 -13.63 -24.35
N ALA A 80 -21.95 -12.35 -24.50
CA ALA A 80 -21.52 -11.58 -25.66
C ALA A 80 -20.01 -11.28 -25.66
N VAL A 81 -19.42 -11.04 -24.47
CA VAL A 81 -17.96 -10.87 -24.32
C VAL A 81 -17.24 -12.17 -24.65
N GLU A 82 -17.71 -13.33 -24.16
CA GLU A 82 -17.14 -14.63 -24.50
C GLU A 82 -17.24 -14.92 -26.01
N GLU A 83 -18.40 -14.67 -26.63
CA GLU A 83 -18.61 -14.84 -28.07
C GLU A 83 -17.72 -13.92 -28.91
N SER A 84 -17.42 -12.71 -28.42
CA SER A 84 -16.55 -11.77 -29.12
C SER A 84 -15.07 -12.16 -29.08
N GLY A 85 -14.64 -12.99 -28.14
CA GLY A 85 -13.24 -13.34 -27.91
C GLY A 85 -12.35 -12.21 -27.41
N LEU A 86 -12.93 -11.09 -26.97
CA LEU A 86 -12.18 -9.92 -26.50
C LEU A 86 -11.66 -10.15 -25.08
N GLU A 87 -10.38 -9.88 -24.84
CA GLU A 87 -9.76 -9.88 -23.50
C GLU A 87 -9.93 -8.49 -22.87
N LEU A 88 -10.92 -8.37 -21.97
CA LEU A 88 -11.27 -7.10 -21.34
C LEU A 88 -10.39 -6.78 -20.16
N VAL A 89 -10.06 -5.49 -19.98
CA VAL A 89 -9.29 -4.98 -18.82
C VAL A 89 -10.17 -4.32 -17.76
N THR A 90 -11.46 -4.12 -18.08
CA THR A 90 -12.46 -3.59 -17.15
C THR A 90 -13.84 -4.13 -17.51
N ARG A 91 -14.79 -3.98 -16.59
CA ARG A 91 -16.19 -4.32 -16.87
C ARG A 91 -16.72 -3.42 -17.98
N PRO A 92 -17.49 -3.97 -18.95
CA PRO A 92 -18.08 -3.16 -20.00
C PRO A 92 -19.04 -2.11 -19.44
N GLU A 93 -19.02 -0.92 -20.03
CA GLU A 93 -20.07 0.08 -19.81
C GLU A 93 -21.23 -0.23 -20.76
N VAL A 94 -22.42 -0.45 -20.22
CA VAL A 94 -23.58 -0.88 -21.02
C VAL A 94 -24.67 0.15 -20.99
N GLU A 95 -25.13 0.50 -22.19
CA GLU A 95 -26.24 1.40 -22.45
C GLU A 95 -27.41 0.63 -23.09
N VAL A 96 -28.63 0.88 -22.60
CA VAL A 96 -29.85 0.37 -23.22
C VAL A 96 -30.27 1.32 -24.32
N THR A 97 -30.15 0.90 -25.60
CA THR A 97 -30.46 1.75 -26.74
C THR A 97 -31.92 1.64 -27.16
N GLU A 98 -32.55 0.48 -26.97
CA GLU A 98 -33.95 0.26 -27.31
C GLU A 98 -34.54 -0.77 -26.33
N ILE A 99 -35.76 -0.51 -25.89
CA ILE A 99 -36.52 -1.45 -25.03
C ILE A 99 -37.99 -1.45 -25.47
N SER A 100 -38.50 -2.59 -25.88
CA SER A 100 -39.92 -2.80 -26.17
C SER A 100 -40.33 -4.25 -26.00
N LYS A 101 -41.63 -4.51 -25.73
CA LYS A 101 -42.15 -5.89 -25.66
C LYS A 101 -42.12 -6.58 -27.03
N GLU A 102 -42.28 -5.82 -28.11
CA GLU A 102 -42.39 -6.37 -29.45
C GLU A 102 -41.01 -6.71 -30.05
N ASN A 103 -40.02 -5.84 -29.83
CA ASN A 103 -38.69 -5.96 -30.40
C ASN A 103 -37.66 -6.55 -29.43
N GLY A 104 -38.01 -6.67 -28.13
CA GLY A 104 -37.05 -7.06 -27.08
C GLY A 104 -36.21 -5.88 -26.60
N VAL A 105 -34.94 -6.14 -26.31
CA VAL A 105 -34.00 -5.13 -25.79
C VAL A 105 -32.74 -5.12 -26.63
N LYS A 106 -32.28 -3.92 -26.96
CA LYS A 106 -30.97 -3.71 -27.61
C LYS A 106 -30.06 -3.03 -26.60
N LEU A 107 -28.88 -3.61 -26.41
CA LEU A 107 -27.83 -3.11 -25.56
C LEU A 107 -26.60 -2.78 -26.38
N LYS A 108 -25.91 -1.73 -25.99
CA LYS A 108 -24.61 -1.36 -26.51
C LYS A 108 -23.61 -1.43 -25.36
N ALA A 109 -22.64 -2.34 -25.46
CA ALA A 109 -21.60 -2.50 -24.46
C ALA A 109 -20.29 -1.94 -24.97
N THR A 110 -19.77 -0.92 -24.29
CA THR A 110 -18.44 -0.36 -24.56
C THR A 110 -17.41 -1.16 -23.78
N CYS A 111 -16.49 -1.79 -24.50
CA CYS A 111 -15.47 -2.69 -24.00
C CYS A 111 -14.08 -2.08 -24.19
N ILE A 112 -13.27 -2.09 -23.14
CA ILE A 112 -11.85 -1.73 -23.21
C ILE A 112 -11.04 -3.02 -23.14
N THR A 113 -10.20 -3.25 -24.16
CA THR A 113 -9.43 -4.48 -24.29
C THR A 113 -7.98 -4.28 -23.88
N LYS A 114 -7.32 -5.38 -23.62
CA LYS A 114 -5.88 -5.43 -23.41
C LYS A 114 -5.15 -4.93 -24.67
N PRO A 115 -4.10 -4.08 -24.52
CA PRO A 115 -3.41 -3.52 -25.67
C PRO A 115 -2.54 -4.58 -26.37
N GLU A 116 -2.35 -4.38 -27.68
CA GLU A 116 -1.27 -5.09 -28.38
C GLU A 116 0.08 -4.50 -27.97
N VAL A 117 1.02 -5.40 -27.67
CA VAL A 117 2.36 -5.06 -27.18
C VAL A 117 3.40 -5.57 -28.14
N GLU A 118 4.35 -4.72 -28.50
CA GLU A 118 5.61 -5.14 -29.14
C GLU A 118 6.76 -4.94 -28.18
N VAL A 119 7.64 -5.94 -28.06
CA VAL A 119 8.87 -5.86 -27.27
C VAL A 119 10.04 -6.31 -28.13
N LYS A 120 11.10 -5.51 -28.16
CA LYS A 120 12.32 -5.79 -28.92
C LYS A 120 13.52 -5.80 -27.97
N ASP A 121 14.61 -6.43 -28.38
CA ASP A 121 15.92 -6.37 -27.69
C ASP A 121 15.86 -6.64 -26.17
N TYR A 122 15.00 -7.60 -25.75
CA TYR A 122 14.84 -7.99 -24.35
C TYR A 122 15.87 -9.05 -23.87
N LYS A 123 16.69 -9.60 -24.79
CA LYS A 123 17.81 -10.49 -24.46
C LYS A 123 19.14 -9.76 -24.61
N GLY A 124 20.12 -10.13 -23.76
CA GLY A 124 21.46 -9.53 -23.82
C GLY A 124 21.51 -8.09 -23.35
N ILE A 125 20.55 -7.68 -22.49
CA ILE A 125 20.56 -6.36 -21.86
C ILE A 125 21.82 -6.21 -21.02
N GLU A 126 22.61 -5.18 -21.32
CA GLU A 126 23.82 -4.88 -20.56
C GLU A 126 23.50 -3.95 -19.38
N VAL A 127 23.87 -4.38 -18.17
CA VAL A 127 23.73 -3.59 -16.94
C VAL A 127 25.00 -3.69 -16.10
N GLU A 128 25.31 -2.61 -15.40
CA GLU A 128 26.41 -2.55 -14.47
C GLU A 128 25.95 -2.87 -13.06
N LYS A 129 26.61 -3.84 -12.40
CA LYS A 129 26.38 -4.17 -10.99
C LYS A 129 27.37 -3.39 -10.13
N VAL A 130 26.84 -2.54 -9.26
CA VAL A 130 27.66 -1.76 -8.32
C VAL A 130 27.37 -2.25 -6.91
N VAL A 131 28.35 -2.94 -6.32
CA VAL A 131 28.27 -3.35 -4.91
C VAL A 131 29.01 -2.32 -4.06
N ASN A 132 28.29 -1.65 -3.17
CA ASN A 132 28.89 -0.70 -2.26
C ASN A 132 29.77 -1.44 -1.24
N PRO A 133 31.08 -1.08 -1.11
CA PRO A 133 31.96 -1.76 -0.16
C PRO A 133 31.53 -1.45 1.28
N VAL A 134 31.64 -2.44 2.14
CA VAL A 134 31.45 -2.25 3.59
C VAL A 134 32.70 -1.56 4.14
N THR A 135 32.52 -0.36 4.67
CA THR A 135 33.60 0.41 5.29
C THR A 135 33.64 0.16 6.80
N ASP A 136 34.82 0.35 7.42
CA ASP A 136 34.97 0.25 8.88
C ASP A 136 34.05 1.24 9.61
N GLU A 137 33.70 2.37 9.01
CA GLU A 137 32.76 3.35 9.56
C GLU A 137 31.37 2.73 9.74
N TYR A 138 30.85 2.00 8.75
CA TYR A 138 29.56 1.32 8.85
C TYR A 138 29.57 0.23 9.93
N ILE A 139 30.69 -0.53 10.00
CA ILE A 139 30.85 -1.55 11.04
C ILE A 139 30.84 -0.89 12.41
N ASN A 140 31.65 0.14 12.61
CA ASN A 140 31.74 0.85 13.89
C ASN A 140 30.39 1.45 14.31
N LYS A 141 29.60 1.98 13.36
CA LYS A 141 28.25 2.48 13.64
C LYS A 141 27.32 1.39 14.19
N GLN A 142 27.43 0.15 13.69
CA GLN A 142 26.64 -0.97 14.25
C GLN A 142 27.14 -1.40 15.63
N LEU A 143 28.46 -1.35 15.85
CA LEU A 143 29.04 -1.61 17.17
C LEU A 143 28.64 -0.54 18.18
N ASP A 144 28.64 0.73 17.79
CA ASP A 144 28.18 1.82 18.65
C ASP A 144 26.68 1.74 18.95
N ALA A 145 25.86 1.31 17.98
CA ALA A 145 24.44 1.05 18.21
C ALA A 145 24.21 -0.10 19.25
N LEU A 146 25.09 -1.09 19.29
CA LEU A 146 25.06 -2.13 20.32
C LEU A 146 25.40 -1.53 21.69
N ARG A 147 26.42 -0.65 21.76
CA ARG A 147 26.80 0.05 22.99
C ARG A 147 25.68 0.95 23.51
N GLU A 148 25.02 1.69 22.61
CA GLU A 148 23.87 2.55 22.93
C GLU A 148 22.69 1.78 23.53
N LYS A 149 22.44 0.55 23.07
CA LYS A 149 21.39 -0.31 23.64
C LYS A 149 21.72 -0.80 25.06
N ASN A 150 22.99 -0.84 25.41
CA ASN A 150 23.49 -1.31 26.70
C ASN A 150 23.99 -0.18 27.59
N VAL A 151 23.59 1.06 27.31
CA VAL A 151 23.88 2.21 28.18
C VAL A 151 23.33 1.95 29.57
N THR A 152 24.20 2.09 30.58
CA THR A 152 23.84 2.08 32.01
C THR A 152 23.62 3.50 32.49
N VAL A 153 22.69 3.66 33.41
CA VAL A 153 22.42 4.95 34.06
C VAL A 153 23.00 4.94 35.45
N GLU A 154 24.00 5.78 35.70
CA GLU A 154 24.62 5.95 37.00
C GLU A 154 24.17 7.24 37.66
N THR A 155 23.80 7.18 38.95
CA THR A 155 23.49 8.39 39.72
C THR A 155 24.76 9.18 40.00
N VAL A 156 24.69 10.48 39.84
CA VAL A 156 25.81 11.41 40.11
C VAL A 156 25.48 12.23 41.33
N ASP A 157 26.18 11.94 42.41
CA ASP A 157 26.00 12.61 43.72
C ASP A 157 27.21 13.49 44.11
N ASP A 158 28.31 13.41 43.36
CA ASP A 158 29.61 13.95 43.71
C ASP A 158 30.01 15.22 42.92
N ARG A 159 29.21 15.60 41.92
CA ARG A 159 29.43 16.79 41.09
C ARG A 159 28.13 17.47 40.67
N ALA A 160 28.24 18.68 40.19
CA ALA A 160 27.15 19.41 39.58
C ALA A 160 26.76 18.80 38.20
N ALA A 161 25.54 19.10 37.74
CA ALA A 161 25.02 18.69 36.46
C ALA A 161 25.85 19.26 35.28
N GLU A 162 26.11 18.43 34.31
CA GLU A 162 26.85 18.75 33.09
C GLU A 162 26.00 18.48 31.86
N ASN A 163 26.39 19.05 30.73
CA ASN A 163 25.76 18.73 29.44
C ASN A 163 25.88 17.22 29.12
N GLY A 164 24.80 16.59 28.73
CA GLY A 164 24.69 15.15 28.47
C GLY A 164 24.17 14.34 29.65
N ASP A 165 24.03 14.93 30.85
CA ASP A 165 23.39 14.28 31.98
C ASP A 165 21.87 14.29 31.85
N ASP A 166 21.21 13.23 32.34
CA ASP A 166 19.78 13.21 32.57
C ASP A 166 19.47 13.69 33.96
N VAL A 167 18.66 14.72 34.09
CA VAL A 167 18.24 15.29 35.38
C VAL A 167 16.76 15.06 35.63
N VAL A 168 16.40 14.80 36.86
CA VAL A 168 15.00 14.78 37.32
C VAL A 168 14.73 16.09 38.03
N ILE A 169 13.79 16.86 37.48
CA ILE A 169 13.45 18.19 38.00
C ILE A 169 11.97 18.31 38.31
N ASP A 170 11.64 19.13 39.29
CA ASP A 170 10.33 19.78 39.38
C ASP A 170 10.51 21.20 38.86
N PHE A 171 9.57 21.68 38.07
CA PHE A 171 9.60 23.06 37.62
C PHE A 171 8.20 23.71 37.66
N GLU A 172 8.17 25.02 37.90
CA GLU A 172 6.97 25.84 37.83
C GLU A 172 7.29 27.18 37.19
N GLY A 173 6.65 27.48 36.06
CA GLY A 173 6.88 28.69 35.26
C GLY A 173 5.94 29.83 35.62
N PHE A 174 6.50 31.03 35.70
CA PHE A 174 5.81 32.27 35.99
C PHE A 174 6.06 33.31 34.90
N LYS A 175 5.01 34.00 34.51
CA LYS A 175 5.07 35.19 33.68
C LYS A 175 4.46 36.34 34.45
N ASP A 176 5.19 37.47 34.62
CA ASP A 176 4.75 38.60 35.44
C ASP A 176 4.27 38.19 36.84
N ASP A 177 4.99 37.27 37.49
CA ASP A 177 4.69 36.69 38.80
C ASP A 177 3.39 35.84 38.86
N VAL A 178 2.81 35.50 37.73
CA VAL A 178 1.62 34.63 37.64
C VAL A 178 1.99 33.31 36.98
N ALA A 179 1.66 32.20 37.66
CA ALA A 179 1.86 30.86 37.09
C ALA A 179 0.97 30.65 35.86
N PHE A 180 1.52 30.09 34.81
CA PHE A 180 0.78 29.84 33.56
C PHE A 180 0.49 28.33 33.36
N GLU A 181 -0.59 28.05 32.69
CA GLU A 181 -1.02 26.68 32.38
C GLU A 181 -0.01 25.96 31.47
N GLY A 182 0.35 24.72 31.83
CA GLY A 182 1.38 23.93 31.12
C GLY A 182 2.83 24.27 31.54
N GLY A 183 3.05 25.25 32.44
CA GLY A 183 4.36 25.63 32.94
C GLY A 183 4.84 24.82 34.16
N LYS A 184 4.08 23.81 34.63
CA LYS A 184 4.41 23.04 35.83
C LYS A 184 4.50 21.56 35.56
N ALA A 185 5.57 20.91 36.03
CA ALA A 185 5.67 19.45 36.12
C ALA A 185 6.49 19.05 37.35
N GLU A 186 6.22 17.86 37.85
CA GLU A 186 6.97 17.20 38.93
C GLU A 186 7.58 15.90 38.41
N ASP A 187 8.75 15.53 38.91
CA ASP A 187 9.51 14.33 38.50
C ASP A 187 9.77 14.25 36.98
N PHE A 188 10.01 15.38 36.37
CA PHE A 188 10.27 15.44 34.92
C PHE A 188 11.72 15.08 34.62
N THR A 189 11.94 14.09 33.76
CA THR A 189 13.28 13.72 33.30
C THR A 189 13.67 14.54 32.08
N LEU A 190 14.78 15.27 32.16
CA LEU A 190 15.31 16.11 31.12
C LEU A 190 16.76 15.76 30.82
N SER A 191 17.09 15.51 29.55
CA SER A 191 18.48 15.35 29.11
C SER A 191 19.07 16.73 28.81
N LEU A 192 20.08 17.16 29.55
CA LEU A 192 20.72 18.45 29.36
C LEU A 192 21.49 18.52 28.04
N GLY A 193 21.25 19.55 27.26
CA GLY A 193 21.82 19.72 25.91
C GLY A 193 21.03 19.06 24.80
N SER A 194 19.85 18.47 25.11
CA SER A 194 18.97 17.87 24.10
C SER A 194 18.23 18.88 23.22
N GLY A 195 18.08 20.11 23.69
CA GLY A 195 17.26 21.14 23.04
C GLY A 195 15.75 20.85 23.12
N GLN A 196 15.32 20.01 24.02
CA GLN A 196 13.90 19.66 24.23
C GLN A 196 13.10 20.83 24.81
N PHE A 197 13.76 21.67 25.61
CA PHE A 197 13.19 22.87 26.21
C PHE A 197 13.55 24.13 25.41
N ILE A 198 12.91 25.23 25.78
CA ILE A 198 13.18 26.56 25.18
C ILE A 198 14.63 26.98 25.39
N PRO A 199 15.24 27.72 24.44
CA PRO A 199 16.64 28.11 24.51
C PRO A 199 17.02 28.79 25.84
N GLY A 200 18.12 28.35 26.42
CA GLY A 200 18.63 28.88 27.70
C GLY A 200 18.02 28.26 28.95
N PHE A 201 17.06 27.30 28.80
CA PHE A 201 16.51 26.60 29.94
C PHE A 201 17.50 25.54 30.47
N GLU A 202 17.95 24.66 29.59
CA GLU A 202 18.87 23.58 29.93
C GLU A 202 20.25 24.10 30.36
N ASP A 203 20.75 25.12 29.69
CA ASP A 203 22.06 25.75 29.98
C ASP A 203 22.15 26.31 31.41
N GLN A 204 21.05 26.83 31.96
CA GLN A 204 21.04 27.38 33.30
C GLN A 204 20.91 26.33 34.41
N ILE A 205 20.56 25.07 34.09
CA ILE A 205 20.56 23.94 35.02
C ILE A 205 21.96 23.37 35.16
N VAL A 206 22.78 23.48 34.11
CA VAL A 206 24.19 23.09 34.16
C VAL A 206 24.93 23.84 35.29
N GLY A 207 25.67 23.12 36.11
CA GLY A 207 26.44 23.69 37.22
C GLY A 207 25.72 23.66 38.56
N HIS A 208 24.44 23.24 38.61
CA HIS A 208 23.71 23.06 39.89
C HIS A 208 23.81 21.61 40.37
N ASN A 209 23.73 21.45 41.71
CA ASN A 209 23.83 20.13 42.37
C ASN A 209 22.44 19.55 42.65
N ALA A 210 22.40 18.22 42.80
CA ALA A 210 21.18 17.55 43.21
C ALA A 210 20.71 18.07 44.60
N GLY A 211 19.39 18.31 44.69
CA GLY A 211 18.75 18.87 45.89
C GLY A 211 18.66 20.41 45.88
N GLU A 212 19.29 21.11 44.94
CA GLU A 212 19.22 22.58 44.85
C GLU A 212 17.86 23.06 44.30
N GLU A 213 17.39 24.20 44.83
CA GLU A 213 16.25 24.97 44.36
C GLU A 213 16.75 26.32 43.88
N PHE A 214 16.43 26.68 42.62
CA PHE A 214 16.91 27.93 42.03
C PHE A 214 15.92 28.44 40.96
N ASP A 215 16.03 29.67 40.58
CA ASP A 215 15.24 30.31 39.55
C ASP A 215 16.06 30.45 38.27
N ILE A 216 15.47 30.14 37.13
CA ILE A 216 16.05 30.36 35.82
C ILE A 216 15.21 31.38 35.04
N ASN A 217 15.87 32.23 34.26
CA ASN A 217 15.22 33.25 33.45
C ASN A 217 15.38 32.94 31.97
N VAL A 218 14.28 32.77 31.29
CA VAL A 218 14.25 32.38 29.86
C VAL A 218 13.28 33.26 29.10
N THR A 219 13.49 33.38 27.79
CA THR A 219 12.57 34.08 26.89
C THR A 219 12.01 33.10 25.90
N PHE A 220 10.69 33.02 25.78
CA PHE A 220 10.05 32.17 24.79
C PHE A 220 10.38 32.63 23.37
N PRO A 221 10.57 31.70 22.40
CA PRO A 221 10.74 32.08 21.00
C PRO A 221 9.55 32.87 20.45
N GLU A 222 9.78 33.73 19.47
CA GLU A 222 8.72 34.52 18.83
C GLU A 222 7.65 33.67 18.13
N GLU A 223 8.04 32.46 17.65
CA GLU A 223 7.17 31.51 16.98
C GLU A 223 6.66 30.42 17.92
N TYR A 224 6.45 30.70 19.19
CA TYR A 224 5.95 29.74 20.16
C TYR A 224 4.46 29.42 19.93
N GLN A 225 4.06 28.16 20.11
CA GLN A 225 2.68 27.70 19.83
C GLN A 225 1.61 28.44 20.63
N VAL A 226 1.91 28.82 21.88
CA VAL A 226 1.01 29.58 22.74
C VAL A 226 1.30 31.08 22.51
N LYS A 227 0.43 31.76 21.80
CA LYS A 227 0.59 33.15 21.40
C LYS A 227 0.81 34.15 22.56
N GLU A 228 0.26 33.83 23.75
CA GLU A 228 0.36 34.66 24.95
C GLU A 228 1.75 34.59 25.58
N LEU A 229 2.53 33.54 25.28
CA LEU A 229 3.89 33.34 25.76
C LEU A 229 4.96 33.70 24.72
N ALA A 230 4.60 33.79 23.44
CA ALA A 230 5.54 34.07 22.36
C ALA A 230 6.31 35.37 22.60
N GLY A 231 7.66 35.31 22.58
CA GLY A 231 8.56 36.43 22.83
C GLY A 231 8.55 36.97 24.28
N ALA A 232 7.79 36.35 25.21
CA ALA A 232 7.67 36.83 26.56
C ALA A 232 8.80 36.31 27.48
N PRO A 233 9.33 37.10 28.42
CA PRO A 233 10.22 36.60 29.45
C PRO A 233 9.40 35.79 30.48
N ALA A 234 10.00 34.73 30.99
CA ALA A 234 9.44 33.90 32.04
C ALA A 234 10.50 33.48 33.05
N VAL A 235 10.07 33.28 34.27
CA VAL A 235 10.91 32.76 35.36
C VAL A 235 10.41 31.35 35.70
N PHE A 236 11.30 30.40 35.73
CA PHE A 236 11.00 29.05 36.17
C PHE A 236 11.69 28.76 37.49
N LYS A 237 10.91 28.35 38.49
CA LYS A 237 11.42 27.80 39.74
C LYS A 237 11.73 26.35 39.52
N ILE A 238 12.96 25.99 39.67
CA ILE A 238 13.48 24.63 39.46
C ILE A 238 13.87 24.01 40.78
N LYS A 239 13.51 22.75 40.96
CA LYS A 239 14.08 21.88 42.01
C LYS A 239 14.75 20.71 41.29
N LEU A 240 16.08 20.64 41.38
CA LEU A 240 16.88 19.57 40.82
C LEU A 240 16.90 18.40 41.82
N LYS A 241 16.17 17.32 41.52
CA LYS A 241 16.03 16.15 42.45
C LYS A 241 17.20 15.21 42.38
N SER A 242 17.59 14.82 41.18
CA SER A 242 18.69 13.89 40.96
C SER A 242 19.37 14.16 39.63
N ILE A 243 20.61 13.79 39.53
CA ILE A 243 21.43 13.82 38.33
C ILE A 243 21.83 12.38 38.04
N SER A 244 21.72 11.99 36.80
CA SER A 244 22.17 10.70 36.30
C SER A 244 22.94 10.86 35.01
N LYS A 245 23.97 10.06 34.84
CA LYS A 245 24.85 10.03 33.70
C LYS A 245 24.63 8.77 32.89
N LYS A 246 24.46 8.91 31.60
CA LYS A 246 24.51 7.77 30.69
C LYS A 246 25.95 7.33 30.48
N VAL A 247 26.27 6.15 30.99
CA VAL A 247 27.58 5.55 30.79
C VAL A 247 27.49 4.55 29.66
N MET A 248 28.14 4.90 28.56
CA MET A 248 28.25 4.00 27.42
C MET A 248 29.32 2.94 27.79
N PRO A 249 28.95 1.64 27.79
CA PRO A 249 29.90 0.61 28.14
C PRO A 249 31.06 0.53 27.16
N GLU A 250 32.22 0.07 27.62
CA GLU A 250 33.33 -0.27 26.73
C GLU A 250 32.93 -1.47 25.85
N LEU A 251 33.39 -1.45 24.60
CA LEU A 251 33.17 -2.58 23.72
C LEU A 251 34.22 -3.64 23.96
N ASP A 252 33.89 -4.57 24.85
CA ASP A 252 34.73 -5.70 25.21
C ASP A 252 34.00 -7.02 24.95
N ASP A 253 34.71 -8.12 25.16
CA ASP A 253 34.17 -9.47 24.94
C ASP A 253 33.07 -9.81 25.96
N ASP A 254 33.13 -9.30 27.18
CA ASP A 254 32.10 -9.54 28.19
C ASP A 254 30.77 -8.87 27.79
N MET A 255 30.82 -7.61 27.30
CA MET A 255 29.63 -6.92 26.82
C MET A 255 29.01 -7.62 25.59
N VAL A 256 29.85 -8.06 24.64
CA VAL A 256 29.39 -8.76 23.44
C VAL A 256 28.71 -10.08 23.84
N LYS A 257 29.30 -10.83 24.78
CA LYS A 257 28.75 -12.09 25.26
C LYS A 257 27.43 -11.93 26.00
N ASP A 258 27.29 -10.86 26.77
CA ASP A 258 26.07 -10.59 27.52
C ASP A 258 24.93 -10.10 26.62
N SER A 259 25.25 -9.47 25.49
CA SER A 259 24.28 -8.77 24.63
C SER A 259 24.01 -9.47 23.30
N THR A 260 24.80 -10.48 22.93
CA THR A 260 24.74 -11.17 21.64
C THR A 260 24.97 -12.67 21.77
N GLU A 261 24.94 -13.40 20.66
CA GLU A 261 25.24 -14.84 20.60
C GLU A 261 26.76 -15.14 20.43
N PHE A 262 27.61 -14.10 20.40
CA PHE A 262 29.04 -14.22 20.16
C PHE A 262 29.84 -14.12 21.43
N ASP A 263 31.01 -14.79 21.45
CA ASP A 263 31.89 -14.82 22.60
C ASP A 263 32.92 -13.69 22.61
N THR A 264 33.21 -13.09 21.45
CA THR A 264 34.23 -12.03 21.32
C THR A 264 33.78 -10.89 20.42
N VAL A 265 34.39 -9.70 20.61
CA VAL A 265 34.17 -8.53 19.76
C VAL A 265 34.55 -8.83 18.30
N ASP A 266 35.64 -9.58 18.07
CA ASP A 266 36.09 -9.90 16.73
C ASP A 266 35.10 -10.82 15.99
N GLU A 267 34.51 -11.80 16.65
CA GLU A 267 33.47 -12.65 16.07
C GLU A 267 32.21 -11.84 15.72
N TYR A 268 31.75 -11.01 16.63
CA TYR A 268 30.60 -10.14 16.36
C TYR A 268 30.87 -9.18 15.21
N LYS A 269 32.05 -8.55 15.18
CA LYS A 269 32.49 -7.67 14.09
C LYS A 269 32.54 -8.39 12.75
N ALA A 270 32.99 -9.63 12.71
CA ALA A 270 33.01 -10.46 11.51
C ALA A 270 31.59 -10.79 11.02
N ASP A 271 30.67 -11.10 11.93
CA ASP A 271 29.24 -11.34 11.60
C ASP A 271 28.55 -10.09 11.09
N VAL A 272 28.74 -8.95 11.76
CA VAL A 272 28.23 -7.64 11.31
C VAL A 272 28.72 -7.33 9.90
N LYS A 273 30.02 -7.49 9.64
CA LYS A 273 30.61 -7.28 8.33
C LYS A 273 29.97 -8.19 7.27
N LYS A 274 29.86 -9.49 7.56
CA LYS A 274 29.23 -10.46 6.68
C LYS A 274 27.76 -10.10 6.36
N LYS A 275 26.98 -9.74 7.36
CA LYS A 275 25.57 -9.33 7.18
C LYS A 275 25.43 -8.07 6.35
N LEU A 276 26.34 -7.10 6.51
CA LEU A 276 26.38 -5.89 5.71
C LEU A 276 26.79 -6.19 4.25
N GLU A 277 27.77 -7.06 4.04
CA GLU A 277 28.20 -7.52 2.70
C GLU A 277 27.05 -8.24 1.99
N GLU A 278 26.36 -9.17 2.66
CA GLU A 278 25.18 -9.88 2.12
C GLU A 278 24.00 -8.91 1.82
N ALA A 279 23.80 -7.91 2.66
CA ALA A 279 22.77 -6.88 2.44
C ALA A 279 23.10 -6.00 1.23
N ASN A 280 24.37 -5.56 1.10
CA ASN A 280 24.82 -4.76 -0.04
C ASN A 280 24.77 -5.56 -1.35
N GLU A 281 25.11 -6.85 -1.32
CA GLU A 281 25.00 -7.74 -2.47
C GLU A 281 23.54 -7.89 -2.93
N LYS A 282 22.61 -8.17 -2.00
CA LYS A 282 21.18 -8.24 -2.30
C LYS A 282 20.63 -6.92 -2.84
N HIS A 283 21.10 -5.79 -2.30
CA HIS A 283 20.70 -4.48 -2.79
C HIS A 283 21.18 -4.25 -4.22
N ALA A 284 22.46 -4.58 -4.50
CA ALA A 284 23.03 -4.50 -5.83
C ALA A 284 22.30 -5.41 -6.83
N ASP A 285 21.94 -6.63 -6.43
CA ASP A 285 21.14 -7.54 -7.27
C ASP A 285 19.77 -6.97 -7.58
N SER A 286 19.10 -6.38 -6.59
CA SER A 286 17.81 -5.72 -6.79
C SER A 286 17.90 -4.50 -7.71
N GLU A 287 18.98 -3.72 -7.62
CA GLU A 287 19.25 -2.60 -8.54
C GLU A 287 19.51 -3.07 -9.97
N VAL A 288 20.28 -4.16 -10.13
CA VAL A 288 20.50 -4.78 -11.45
C VAL A 288 19.17 -5.22 -12.05
N GLU A 289 18.34 -5.90 -11.27
CA GLU A 289 17.03 -6.35 -11.71
C GLU A 289 16.12 -5.17 -12.13
N ALA A 290 16.08 -4.10 -11.34
CA ALA A 290 15.35 -2.88 -11.67
C ALA A 290 15.84 -2.24 -12.98
N LYS A 291 17.16 -2.16 -13.19
CA LYS A 291 17.75 -1.63 -14.43
C LYS A 291 17.41 -2.50 -15.64
N ILE A 292 17.40 -3.82 -15.48
CA ILE A 292 16.97 -4.75 -16.54
C ILE A 292 15.51 -4.48 -16.92
N PHE A 293 14.63 -4.38 -15.92
CA PHE A 293 13.21 -4.13 -16.16
C PHE A 293 12.94 -2.75 -16.78
N ASP A 294 13.63 -1.71 -16.33
CA ASP A 294 13.53 -0.40 -16.97
C ASP A 294 13.93 -0.45 -18.45
N LYS A 295 14.97 -1.21 -18.82
CA LYS A 295 15.37 -1.43 -20.21
C LYS A 295 14.34 -2.21 -21.02
N VAL A 296 13.70 -3.23 -20.42
CA VAL A 296 12.59 -3.96 -21.07
C VAL A 296 11.42 -3.03 -21.35
N ILE A 297 11.08 -2.15 -20.39
CA ILE A 297 10.02 -1.15 -20.54
C ILE A 297 10.39 -0.12 -21.62
N GLU A 298 11.63 0.35 -21.69
CA GLU A 298 12.10 1.27 -22.74
C GLU A 298 11.99 0.66 -24.14
N ASN A 299 12.22 -0.65 -24.26
CA ASN A 299 12.18 -1.40 -25.51
C ASN A 299 10.76 -1.90 -25.90
N MET A 300 9.75 -1.52 -25.11
CA MET A 300 8.36 -1.87 -25.34
C MET A 300 7.61 -0.74 -26.05
N THR A 301 6.72 -1.10 -26.96
CA THR A 301 5.77 -0.18 -27.59
C THR A 301 4.36 -0.72 -27.41
N ALA A 302 3.48 0.07 -26.83
CA ALA A 302 2.05 -0.25 -26.66
C ALA A 302 1.24 1.03 -26.40
N GLU A 303 -0.01 1.06 -26.88
CA GLU A 303 -1.00 2.07 -26.50
C GLU A 303 -1.83 1.54 -25.33
N ILE A 304 -1.42 1.85 -24.11
CA ILE A 304 -2.04 1.28 -22.92
C ILE A 304 -3.23 2.13 -22.47
N PRO A 305 -4.43 1.55 -22.34
CA PRO A 305 -5.59 2.27 -21.81
C PRO A 305 -5.35 2.80 -20.39
N GLN A 306 -5.73 4.04 -20.13
CA GLN A 306 -5.55 4.69 -18.81
C GLN A 306 -6.16 3.89 -17.66
N VAL A 307 -7.28 3.22 -17.91
CA VAL A 307 -7.97 2.39 -16.92
C VAL A 307 -7.08 1.28 -16.35
N MET A 308 -6.10 0.77 -17.10
CA MET A 308 -5.16 -0.24 -16.57
C MET A 308 -4.25 0.34 -15.50
N PHE A 309 -3.77 1.57 -15.68
CA PHE A 309 -2.98 2.27 -14.67
C PHE A 309 -3.82 2.60 -13.44
N ASP A 310 -5.05 3.10 -13.67
CA ASP A 310 -5.98 3.45 -12.60
C ASP A 310 -6.36 2.21 -11.75
N ASN A 311 -6.59 1.07 -12.40
CA ASN A 311 -6.83 -0.20 -11.73
C ASN A 311 -5.63 -0.60 -10.86
N ARG A 312 -4.40 -0.53 -11.40
CA ARG A 312 -3.21 -0.88 -10.64
C ARG A 312 -2.98 0.05 -9.44
N VAL A 313 -3.22 1.36 -9.62
CA VAL A 313 -3.20 2.32 -8.50
C VAL A 313 -4.19 1.93 -7.41
N ASN A 314 -5.42 1.56 -7.78
CA ASN A 314 -6.44 1.15 -6.81
C ASN A 314 -6.06 -0.16 -6.10
N GLU A 315 -5.46 -1.12 -6.80
CA GLU A 315 -4.93 -2.36 -6.21
C GLU A 315 -3.82 -2.05 -5.19
N MET A 316 -2.86 -1.18 -5.54
CA MET A 316 -1.77 -0.78 -4.63
C MET A 316 -2.29 -0.07 -3.38
N ILE A 317 -3.36 0.71 -3.51
CA ILE A 317 -4.04 1.31 -2.35
C ILE A 317 -4.69 0.24 -1.48
N GLY A 318 -5.34 -0.77 -2.09
CA GLY A 318 -5.86 -1.92 -1.37
C GLY A 318 -4.77 -2.73 -0.65
N GLU A 319 -3.60 -2.91 -1.28
CA GLU A 319 -2.43 -3.54 -0.66
C GLU A 319 -1.91 -2.72 0.53
N LEU A 320 -1.92 -1.38 0.42
CA LEU A 320 -1.57 -0.49 1.53
C LEU A 320 -2.56 -0.67 2.71
N GLU A 321 -3.85 -0.70 2.43
CA GLU A 321 -4.89 -0.91 3.45
C GLU A 321 -4.71 -2.26 4.17
N GLN A 322 -4.47 -3.32 3.42
CA GLN A 322 -4.19 -4.65 3.98
C GLN A 322 -2.92 -4.66 4.86
N ARG A 323 -1.90 -3.88 4.51
CA ARG A 323 -0.67 -3.74 5.30
C ARG A 323 -0.88 -2.96 6.60
N LEU A 324 -1.77 -1.99 6.60
CA LEU A 324 -2.12 -1.17 7.77
C LEU A 324 -3.09 -1.89 8.72
N ALA A 325 -3.96 -2.76 8.20
CA ALA A 325 -4.99 -3.44 8.96
C ALA A 325 -4.49 -4.21 10.20
N PRO A 326 -3.37 -4.98 10.16
CA PRO A 326 -2.84 -5.67 11.34
C PRO A 326 -2.40 -4.73 12.47
N GLN A 327 -2.10 -3.47 12.14
CA GLN A 327 -1.73 -2.43 13.10
C GLN A 327 -2.96 -1.67 13.64
N GLY A 328 -4.18 -2.04 13.22
CA GLY A 328 -5.41 -1.37 13.59
C GLY A 328 -5.60 0.01 12.95
N ILE A 329 -4.82 0.31 11.90
CA ILE A 329 -4.86 1.60 11.20
C ILE A 329 -5.71 1.44 9.94
N SER A 330 -6.81 2.19 9.84
CA SER A 330 -7.56 2.29 8.59
C SER A 330 -6.89 3.28 7.62
N LEU A 331 -7.19 3.16 6.33
CA LEU A 331 -6.69 4.09 5.32
C LEU A 331 -7.08 5.55 5.63
N ASP A 332 -8.31 5.79 6.11
CA ASP A 332 -8.77 7.12 6.51
C ASP A 332 -7.94 7.69 7.68
N LEU A 333 -7.66 6.85 8.68
CA LEU A 333 -6.84 7.24 9.82
C LEU A 333 -5.40 7.53 9.40
N TYR A 334 -4.84 6.72 8.51
CA TYR A 334 -3.53 6.97 7.90
C TYR A 334 -3.48 8.32 7.18
N MET A 335 -4.47 8.62 6.34
CA MET A 335 -4.57 9.90 5.65
C MET A 335 -4.69 11.08 6.61
N GLN A 336 -5.44 10.91 7.68
CA GLN A 336 -5.60 11.94 8.72
C GLN A 336 -4.27 12.23 9.44
N TYR A 337 -3.51 11.19 9.82
CA TYR A 337 -2.20 11.36 10.48
C TYR A 337 -1.13 11.95 9.56
N THR A 338 -1.14 11.57 8.29
CA THR A 338 -0.14 12.04 7.32
C THR A 338 -0.51 13.36 6.65
N GLY A 339 -1.74 13.86 6.86
CA GLY A 339 -2.26 15.05 6.19
C GLY A 339 -2.46 14.86 4.67
N GLN A 340 -2.51 13.59 4.20
CA GLN A 340 -2.68 13.27 2.78
C GLN A 340 -4.16 13.15 2.41
N THR A 341 -4.46 13.40 1.14
CA THR A 341 -5.76 13.13 0.54
C THR A 341 -5.69 11.89 -0.34
N MET A 342 -6.83 11.27 -0.67
CA MET A 342 -6.87 10.16 -1.61
C MET A 342 -6.20 10.48 -2.94
N ASP A 343 -6.35 11.71 -3.44
CA ASP A 343 -5.73 12.16 -4.69
C ASP A 343 -4.20 12.24 -4.58
N THR A 344 -3.66 12.67 -3.43
CA THR A 344 -2.21 12.68 -3.21
C THR A 344 -1.65 11.28 -3.08
N VAL A 345 -2.36 10.37 -2.43
CA VAL A 345 -1.99 8.95 -2.35
C VAL A 345 -1.99 8.31 -3.75
N LYS A 346 -3.05 8.52 -4.55
CA LYS A 346 -3.12 8.04 -5.93
C LYS A 346 -1.97 8.54 -6.79
N LYS A 347 -1.64 9.83 -6.69
CA LYS A 347 -0.51 10.42 -7.42
C LYS A 347 0.84 9.84 -7.01
N ALA A 348 1.03 9.55 -5.73
CA ALA A 348 2.26 8.94 -5.25
C ALA A 348 2.50 7.52 -5.83
N TYR A 349 1.42 6.77 -6.06
CA TYR A 349 1.52 5.43 -6.66
C TYR A 349 1.50 5.42 -8.20
N ALA A 350 1.13 6.53 -8.85
CA ALA A 350 0.89 6.56 -10.30
C ALA A 350 2.11 6.12 -11.12
N GLU A 351 3.30 6.65 -10.82
CA GLU A 351 4.54 6.29 -11.53
C GLU A 351 4.90 4.81 -11.36
N GLN A 352 4.79 4.31 -10.14
CA GLN A 352 5.09 2.91 -9.84
C GLN A 352 4.05 1.98 -10.50
N ALA A 353 2.78 2.34 -10.49
CA ALA A 353 1.72 1.59 -11.17
C ALA A 353 1.95 1.54 -12.68
N GLU A 354 2.34 2.67 -13.28
CA GLU A 354 2.67 2.74 -14.71
C GLU A 354 3.81 1.78 -15.06
N LYS A 355 4.90 1.79 -14.29
CA LYS A 355 6.03 0.88 -14.49
C LYS A 355 5.61 -0.59 -14.34
N GLN A 356 4.82 -0.92 -13.33
CA GLN A 356 4.35 -2.30 -13.09
C GLN A 356 3.44 -2.81 -14.21
N VAL A 357 2.50 -1.99 -14.69
CA VAL A 357 1.62 -2.37 -15.80
C VAL A 357 2.42 -2.59 -17.07
N LYS A 358 3.32 -1.66 -17.41
CA LYS A 358 4.20 -1.81 -18.59
C LYS A 358 5.05 -3.07 -18.51
N LEU A 359 5.71 -3.29 -17.39
CA LEU A 359 6.53 -4.48 -17.17
C LEU A 359 5.70 -5.76 -17.31
N ARG A 360 4.53 -5.82 -16.66
CA ARG A 360 3.64 -6.98 -16.75
C ARG A 360 3.25 -7.30 -18.20
N LEU A 361 2.85 -6.29 -18.95
CA LEU A 361 2.48 -6.43 -20.36
C LEU A 361 3.66 -6.90 -21.22
N ALA A 362 4.85 -6.33 -20.99
CA ALA A 362 6.06 -6.74 -21.68
C ALA A 362 6.42 -8.21 -21.41
N LEU A 363 6.39 -8.62 -20.14
CA LEU A 363 6.70 -10.00 -19.73
C LEU A 363 5.70 -11.01 -20.28
N GLU A 364 4.42 -10.70 -20.30
CA GLU A 364 3.40 -11.56 -20.93
C GLU A 364 3.62 -11.70 -22.45
N LYS A 365 4.05 -10.61 -23.11
CA LYS A 365 4.41 -10.66 -24.53
C LYS A 365 5.65 -11.53 -24.76
N ILE A 366 6.67 -11.39 -23.92
CA ILE A 366 7.89 -12.19 -24.00
C ILE A 366 7.57 -13.67 -23.75
N ALA A 367 6.74 -13.99 -22.75
CA ALA A 367 6.30 -15.35 -22.48
C ALA A 367 5.63 -15.99 -23.72
N LYS A 368 4.82 -15.22 -24.44
CA LYS A 368 4.20 -15.67 -25.70
C LYS A 368 5.22 -15.81 -26.84
N LEU A 369 6.16 -14.88 -26.98
CA LEU A 369 7.20 -14.93 -28.02
C LEU A 369 8.15 -16.12 -27.85
N GLU A 370 8.49 -16.44 -26.60
CA GLU A 370 9.38 -17.55 -26.26
C GLU A 370 8.62 -18.90 -26.13
N ASN A 371 7.31 -18.90 -26.36
CA ASN A 371 6.45 -20.08 -26.19
C ASN A 371 6.66 -20.76 -24.82
N ILE A 372 6.66 -19.97 -23.74
CA ILE A 372 6.86 -20.49 -22.40
C ILE A 372 5.62 -21.31 -22.00
N GLU A 373 5.80 -22.60 -21.90
CA GLU A 373 4.75 -23.52 -21.43
C GLU A 373 4.86 -23.74 -19.92
N VAL A 374 3.72 -23.87 -19.26
CA VAL A 374 3.59 -24.21 -17.84
C VAL A 374 3.05 -25.62 -17.73
N THR A 375 3.81 -26.48 -17.08
CA THR A 375 3.41 -27.86 -16.87
C THR A 375 2.38 -27.99 -15.74
N GLU A 376 1.62 -29.08 -15.73
CA GLU A 376 0.67 -29.37 -14.65
C GLU A 376 1.35 -29.55 -13.29
N ASP A 377 2.60 -30.04 -13.27
CA ASP A 377 3.38 -30.19 -12.04
C ASP A 377 3.78 -28.82 -11.45
N GLU A 378 4.17 -27.85 -12.31
CA GLU A 378 4.47 -26.48 -11.88
C GLU A 378 3.23 -25.77 -11.39
N LEU A 379 2.10 -25.92 -12.08
CA LEU A 379 0.83 -25.37 -11.66
C LEU A 379 0.42 -25.91 -10.29
N LYS A 380 0.55 -27.22 -10.10
CA LYS A 380 0.25 -27.86 -8.82
C LYS A 380 1.17 -27.38 -7.70
N ALA A 381 2.47 -27.30 -7.97
CA ALA A 381 3.45 -26.81 -6.99
C ALA A 381 3.16 -25.38 -6.56
N GLU A 382 2.67 -24.53 -7.47
CA GLU A 382 2.33 -23.14 -7.14
C GLU A 382 1.04 -23.07 -6.32
N PHE A 383 0.02 -23.89 -6.63
CA PHE A 383 -1.16 -24.01 -5.76
C PHE A 383 -0.81 -24.52 -4.36
N ASP A 384 0.10 -25.49 -4.24
CA ASP A 384 0.55 -26.00 -2.95
C ASP A 384 1.26 -24.92 -2.12
N LYS A 385 2.11 -24.08 -2.74
CA LYS A 385 2.75 -22.93 -2.09
C LYS A 385 1.73 -21.88 -1.61
N LEU A 386 0.74 -21.55 -2.45
CA LEU A 386 -0.32 -20.62 -2.08
C LEU A 386 -1.15 -21.16 -0.92
N ALA A 387 -1.49 -22.45 -0.94
CA ALA A 387 -2.22 -23.13 0.12
C ALA A 387 -1.48 -23.06 1.47
N GLU A 388 -0.16 -23.28 1.45
CA GLU A 388 0.70 -23.15 2.63
C GLU A 388 0.78 -21.70 3.14
N ALA A 389 0.99 -20.73 2.23
CA ALA A 389 1.12 -19.31 2.56
C ALA A 389 -0.16 -18.74 3.17
N TYR A 390 -1.33 -19.09 2.61
CA TYR A 390 -2.62 -18.59 3.10
C TYR A 390 -3.26 -19.49 4.15
N LYS A 391 -2.66 -20.65 4.46
CA LYS A 391 -3.20 -21.69 5.38
C LYS A 391 -4.62 -22.14 5.00
N LEU A 392 -4.85 -22.31 3.71
CA LEU A 392 -6.09 -22.76 3.10
C LEU A 392 -5.84 -24.06 2.32
N ASP A 393 -6.91 -24.85 2.06
CA ASP A 393 -6.82 -25.99 1.19
C ASP A 393 -6.74 -25.56 -0.29
N VAL A 394 -6.07 -26.36 -1.13
CA VAL A 394 -5.91 -26.09 -2.58
C VAL A 394 -7.28 -25.88 -3.25
N ASP A 395 -8.31 -26.68 -2.88
CA ASP A 395 -9.66 -26.55 -3.43
C ASP A 395 -10.32 -25.21 -3.08
N GLN A 396 -9.99 -24.63 -1.93
CA GLN A 396 -10.44 -23.29 -1.55
C GLN A 396 -9.73 -22.22 -2.37
N ILE A 397 -8.42 -22.34 -2.58
CA ILE A 397 -7.65 -21.41 -3.43
C ILE A 397 -8.20 -21.41 -4.86
N LYS A 398 -8.52 -22.60 -5.42
CA LYS A 398 -9.09 -22.73 -6.77
C LYS A 398 -10.47 -22.09 -6.96
N GLN A 399 -11.19 -21.79 -5.90
CA GLN A 399 -12.44 -21.02 -5.98
C GLN A 399 -12.19 -19.53 -6.27
N PHE A 400 -11.01 -19.02 -5.93
CA PHE A 400 -10.63 -17.62 -6.10
C PHE A 400 -9.67 -17.39 -7.27
N ILE A 401 -8.80 -18.36 -7.56
CA ILE A 401 -7.78 -18.27 -8.61
C ILE A 401 -8.03 -19.38 -9.63
N HIS A 402 -8.28 -19.00 -10.87
CA HIS A 402 -8.45 -19.95 -11.96
C HIS A 402 -7.10 -20.48 -12.46
N ASP A 403 -7.09 -21.75 -12.89
CA ASP A 403 -5.90 -22.43 -13.41
C ASP A 403 -5.21 -21.61 -14.54
N ASP A 404 -5.99 -21.00 -15.44
CA ASP A 404 -5.46 -20.22 -16.55
C ASP A 404 -4.78 -18.93 -16.12
N ASP A 405 -5.28 -18.28 -15.09
CA ASP A 405 -4.68 -17.04 -14.57
C ASP A 405 -3.38 -17.37 -13.83
N LEU A 406 -3.36 -18.44 -13.03
CA LEU A 406 -2.14 -18.87 -12.36
C LEU A 406 -1.08 -19.35 -13.38
N LYS A 407 -1.48 -20.04 -14.46
CA LYS A 407 -0.57 -20.39 -15.56
C LYS A 407 0.07 -19.15 -16.20
N LYS A 408 -0.71 -18.07 -16.41
CA LYS A 408 -0.16 -16.81 -16.91
C LYS A 408 0.88 -16.22 -15.94
N ASP A 409 0.61 -16.24 -14.63
CA ASP A 409 1.52 -15.73 -13.62
C ASP A 409 2.83 -16.53 -13.55
N ILE A 410 2.76 -17.85 -13.59
CA ILE A 410 3.93 -18.72 -13.66
C ILE A 410 4.73 -18.45 -14.94
N ALA A 411 4.06 -18.31 -16.09
CA ALA A 411 4.73 -18.00 -17.36
C ALA A 411 5.46 -16.65 -17.33
N VAL A 412 4.86 -15.65 -16.69
CA VAL A 412 5.49 -14.34 -16.46
C VAL A 412 6.71 -14.47 -15.56
N GLY A 413 6.62 -15.25 -14.47
CA GLY A 413 7.77 -15.53 -13.61
C GLY A 413 8.95 -16.17 -14.39
N LYS A 414 8.63 -17.18 -15.23
CA LYS A 414 9.65 -17.79 -16.10
C LYS A 414 10.23 -16.79 -17.12
N ALA A 415 9.43 -15.85 -17.62
CA ALA A 415 9.92 -14.80 -18.52
C ALA A 415 10.88 -13.84 -17.79
N VAL A 416 10.63 -13.54 -16.53
CA VAL A 416 11.55 -12.78 -15.66
C VAL A 416 12.89 -13.50 -15.57
N ASP A 417 12.87 -14.80 -15.21
CA ASP A 417 14.09 -15.61 -15.07
C ASP A 417 14.87 -15.66 -16.40
N LEU A 418 14.16 -15.88 -17.53
CA LEU A 418 14.78 -15.89 -18.86
C LEU A 418 15.50 -14.57 -19.18
N ILE A 419 14.89 -13.43 -18.87
CA ILE A 419 15.50 -12.11 -19.15
C ILE A 419 16.73 -11.90 -18.26
N LYS A 420 16.63 -12.27 -16.97
CA LYS A 420 17.72 -12.16 -15.99
C LYS A 420 18.91 -13.03 -16.40
N ASP A 421 18.64 -14.26 -16.79
CA ASP A 421 19.68 -15.21 -17.24
C ASP A 421 20.35 -14.80 -18.56
N ALA A 422 19.59 -14.12 -19.44
CA ALA A 422 20.11 -13.61 -20.69
C ALA A 422 20.83 -12.26 -20.57
N ALA A 423 20.75 -11.58 -19.43
CA ALA A 423 21.38 -10.27 -19.22
C ALA A 423 22.90 -10.39 -19.09
N VAL A 424 23.62 -9.37 -19.54
CA VAL A 424 25.06 -9.25 -19.42
C VAL A 424 25.39 -8.30 -18.27
N ILE A 425 25.76 -8.86 -17.14
CA ILE A 425 26.15 -8.09 -15.94
C ILE A 425 27.63 -7.78 -16.02
N LYS A 426 27.99 -6.49 -15.97
CA LYS A 426 29.35 -5.96 -16.01
C LYS A 426 29.82 -5.46 -14.66
#